data_e63431f82c016c0865638f92c93b2b01
#
_entry.id   e63431f82c016c0865638f92c93b2b01
#
_cell.length_a   1.000
_cell.length_b   1.000
_cell.length_c   1.000
_cell.angle_alpha   90.00
_cell.angle_beta   90.00
_cell.angle_gamma   90.00
#
_symmetry.space_group_name_H-M   'P 1'
#
loop_
_entity.id
_entity.type
_entity.pdbx_description
1 polymer ?
#
loop_
_entity_poly.entity_id
_entity_poly.type
_entity_poly.pdbx_seq_one_letter_code
_entity_poly.pdbx_strand_id
1 'polypeptide(L)'
;MKNKLFDIWKQEKASINAWLSIPNSFTAEAFGKMGWDSVTIDMQHGQNDYSTAISMVQGLTNSDTVPMTRVPWNEPGIIMKMLDLGVQGIIAPMINTKEDCEKFVSYCYYPPIGQRSFGPMRAQVVYGSDYYQHANDNIVSLAMIETKQAVENLDAILSVPNLTGIYIGPADMSSSYGLPPKFDVREDPVFSNIKMIAKKAKEKGKIAGIHNGSVKYMKEMMEYGFQFTTLLSDFRMMT
;
A
#
# COMPACT_ATOMS: atom_id res chain seq x y z
N MET A 1 17.39 6.28 -6.84
CA MET A 1 16.00 5.76 -6.81
C MET A 1 15.06 6.94 -6.67
N LYS A 2 13.97 7.01 -7.45
CA LYS A 2 12.93 8.04 -7.30
C LYS A 2 11.56 7.35 -7.37
N ASN A 3 10.67 7.67 -6.44
CA ASN A 3 9.31 7.14 -6.41
C ASN A 3 8.33 8.22 -6.88
N LYS A 4 7.78 8.05 -8.10
CA LYS A 4 6.89 9.05 -8.73
C LYS A 4 5.59 9.30 -7.96
N LEU A 5 5.17 8.39 -7.08
CA LEU A 5 3.95 8.59 -6.28
C LEU A 5 4.06 9.85 -5.42
N PHE A 6 5.23 10.13 -4.83
CA PHE A 6 5.43 11.35 -4.06
C PHE A 6 5.28 12.62 -4.92
N ASP A 7 5.71 12.60 -6.18
CA ASP A 7 5.54 13.74 -7.10
C ASP A 7 4.07 13.96 -7.48
N ILE A 8 3.31 12.87 -7.67
CA ILE A 8 1.86 12.92 -7.93
C ILE A 8 1.13 13.54 -6.74
N TRP A 9 1.42 13.04 -5.54
CA TRP A 9 0.75 13.49 -4.31
C TRP A 9 1.11 14.93 -3.92
N LYS A 10 2.35 15.38 -4.17
CA LYS A 10 2.76 16.79 -3.99
C LYS A 10 1.97 17.76 -4.88
N GLN A 11 1.46 17.28 -6.02
CA GLN A 11 0.57 18.05 -6.90
C GLN A 11 -0.91 17.96 -6.47
N GLU A 12 -1.20 17.38 -5.31
CA GLU A 12 -2.55 17.11 -4.80
C GLU A 12 -3.40 16.21 -5.74
N LYS A 13 -2.74 15.42 -6.60
CA LYS A 13 -3.39 14.47 -7.50
C LYS A 13 -3.53 13.11 -6.84
N ALA A 14 -4.57 12.36 -7.25
CA ALA A 14 -4.71 10.96 -6.92
C ALA A 14 -3.89 10.09 -7.87
N SER A 15 -3.30 9.03 -7.33
CA SER A 15 -2.65 7.95 -8.07
C SER A 15 -3.57 6.73 -8.16
N ILE A 16 -3.49 6.01 -9.27
CA ILE A 16 -4.27 4.80 -9.53
C ILE A 16 -3.36 3.57 -9.43
N ASN A 17 -3.73 2.66 -8.55
CA ASN A 17 -3.00 1.44 -8.27
C ASN A 17 -3.71 0.22 -8.84
N ALA A 18 -2.97 -0.65 -9.52
CA ALA A 18 -3.43 -1.99 -9.87
C ALA A 18 -3.12 -2.98 -8.74
N TRP A 19 -3.87 -4.10 -8.71
CA TRP A 19 -3.75 -5.11 -7.67
C TRP A 19 -3.64 -6.49 -8.28
N LEU A 20 -2.56 -7.22 -7.98
CA LEU A 20 -2.25 -8.52 -8.55
C LEU A 20 -2.39 -9.63 -7.51
N SER A 21 -3.36 -10.50 -7.70
CA SER A 21 -3.62 -11.68 -6.89
C SER A 21 -3.15 -12.98 -7.55
N ILE A 22 -2.94 -12.97 -8.88
CA ILE A 22 -2.54 -14.13 -9.68
C ILE A 22 -1.01 -14.21 -9.71
N PRO A 23 -0.40 -15.36 -9.34
CA PRO A 23 1.04 -15.53 -9.27
C PRO A 23 1.68 -15.72 -10.66
N ASN A 24 1.73 -14.66 -11.46
CA ASN A 24 2.22 -14.76 -12.83
C ASN A 24 3.04 -13.52 -13.24
N SER A 25 4.30 -13.74 -13.62
CA SER A 25 5.22 -12.67 -14.02
C SER A 25 4.82 -11.97 -15.32
N PHE A 26 4.22 -12.70 -16.29
CA PHE A 26 3.73 -12.11 -17.52
C PHE A 26 2.52 -11.20 -17.29
N THR A 27 1.62 -11.60 -16.38
CA THR A 27 0.53 -10.72 -15.94
C THR A 27 1.09 -9.44 -15.32
N ALA A 28 2.09 -9.55 -14.44
CA ALA A 28 2.72 -8.38 -13.83
C ALA A 28 3.37 -7.46 -14.89
N GLU A 29 4.10 -8.03 -15.85
CA GLU A 29 4.68 -7.29 -16.96
C GLU A 29 3.62 -6.55 -17.79
N ALA A 30 2.52 -7.23 -18.14
CA ALA A 30 1.42 -6.64 -18.89
C ALA A 30 0.78 -5.46 -18.12
N PHE A 31 0.47 -5.65 -16.84
CA PHE A 31 -0.06 -4.57 -15.98
C PHE A 31 0.92 -3.40 -15.86
N GLY A 32 2.23 -3.66 -15.78
CA GLY A 32 3.25 -2.63 -15.76
C GLY A 32 3.27 -1.73 -17.01
N LYS A 33 2.70 -2.18 -18.14
CA LYS A 33 2.62 -1.42 -19.41
C LYS A 33 1.26 -0.77 -19.66
N MET A 34 0.27 -0.96 -18.78
CA MET A 34 -1.09 -0.43 -18.95
C MET A 34 -1.29 1.00 -18.45
N GLY A 35 -0.24 1.67 -17.96
CA GLY A 35 -0.32 3.07 -17.52
C GLY A 35 -0.78 3.29 -16.07
N TRP A 36 -0.78 2.27 -15.24
CA TRP A 36 -0.98 2.40 -13.80
C TRP A 36 0.15 3.20 -13.14
N ASP A 37 -0.15 3.99 -12.12
CA ASP A 37 0.88 4.70 -11.36
C ASP A 37 1.69 3.75 -10.49
N SER A 38 1.02 2.74 -9.93
CA SER A 38 1.63 1.66 -9.15
C SER A 38 0.94 0.33 -9.39
N VAL A 39 1.65 -0.76 -9.08
CA VAL A 39 1.12 -2.13 -9.08
C VAL A 39 1.47 -2.78 -7.75
N THR A 40 0.47 -3.25 -7.03
CA THR A 40 0.62 -3.96 -5.75
C THR A 40 0.51 -5.46 -5.96
N ILE A 41 1.53 -6.20 -5.56
CA ILE A 41 1.51 -7.66 -5.47
C ILE A 41 0.90 -8.03 -4.12
N ASP A 42 -0.21 -8.75 -4.13
CA ASP A 42 -0.93 -9.16 -2.93
C ASP A 42 -0.40 -10.50 -2.41
N MET A 43 0.35 -10.46 -1.31
CA MET A 43 0.87 -11.65 -0.64
C MET A 43 0.03 -12.07 0.57
N GLN A 44 -1.06 -11.34 0.89
CA GLN A 44 -1.96 -11.71 1.99
C GLN A 44 -3.09 -12.64 1.51
N HIS A 45 -3.83 -12.23 0.50
CA HIS A 45 -4.99 -12.96 -0.04
C HIS A 45 -4.81 -13.39 -1.49
N GLY A 46 -3.83 -12.83 -2.21
CA GLY A 46 -3.39 -13.37 -3.50
C GLY A 46 -2.72 -14.73 -3.33
N GLN A 47 -2.58 -15.45 -4.43
CA GLN A 47 -1.88 -16.75 -4.46
C GLN A 47 -0.35 -16.56 -4.56
N ASN A 48 0.16 -15.38 -4.12
CA ASN A 48 1.55 -15.00 -4.25
C ASN A 48 2.34 -15.33 -2.97
N ASP A 49 3.42 -16.07 -3.12
CA ASP A 49 4.46 -16.24 -2.11
C ASP A 49 5.70 -15.40 -2.48
N TYR A 50 6.77 -15.48 -1.65
CA TYR A 50 8.00 -14.74 -1.93
C TYR A 50 8.66 -15.19 -3.25
N SER A 51 8.58 -16.47 -3.60
CA SER A 51 9.19 -17.00 -4.83
C SER A 51 8.50 -16.45 -6.07
N THR A 52 7.17 -16.45 -6.08
CA THR A 52 6.39 -15.87 -7.18
C THR A 52 6.54 -14.35 -7.25
N ALA A 53 6.58 -13.67 -6.11
CA ALA A 53 6.79 -12.22 -6.04
C ALA A 53 8.12 -11.80 -6.68
N ILE A 54 9.21 -12.59 -6.55
CA ILE A 54 10.49 -12.31 -7.23
C ILE A 54 10.28 -12.16 -8.73
N SER A 55 9.66 -13.12 -9.37
CA SER A 55 9.44 -13.11 -10.82
C SER A 55 8.49 -11.99 -11.26
N MET A 56 7.47 -11.68 -10.46
CA MET A 56 6.52 -10.60 -10.72
C MET A 56 7.19 -9.22 -10.62
N VAL A 57 8.00 -8.97 -9.59
CA VAL A 57 8.77 -7.72 -9.47
C VAL A 57 9.80 -7.59 -10.60
N GLN A 58 10.40 -8.70 -11.07
CA GLN A 58 11.25 -8.70 -12.25
C GLN A 58 10.47 -8.29 -13.52
N GLY A 59 9.25 -8.78 -13.70
CA GLY A 59 8.37 -8.39 -14.79
C GLY A 59 8.05 -6.89 -14.81
N LEU A 60 7.93 -6.26 -13.63
CA LEU A 60 7.68 -4.83 -13.49
C LEU A 60 8.93 -3.93 -13.74
N THR A 61 10.14 -4.50 -13.78
CA THR A 61 11.41 -3.71 -13.79
C THR A 61 11.53 -2.74 -14.98
N ASN A 62 10.99 -3.10 -16.14
CA ASN A 62 11.05 -2.29 -17.35
C ASN A 62 9.74 -1.49 -17.59
N SER A 63 9.04 -1.14 -16.54
CA SER A 63 7.86 -0.29 -16.60
C SER A 63 8.05 0.99 -15.82
N ASP A 64 7.24 2.01 -16.13
CA ASP A 64 7.20 3.25 -15.35
C ASP A 64 6.34 3.13 -14.08
N THR A 65 5.82 1.94 -13.80
CA THR A 65 4.93 1.67 -12.68
C THR A 65 5.72 1.43 -11.39
N VAL A 66 5.27 2.01 -10.29
CA VAL A 66 5.90 1.80 -8.97
C VAL A 66 5.52 0.41 -8.43
N PRO A 67 6.48 -0.52 -8.25
CA PRO A 67 6.19 -1.81 -7.66
C PRO A 67 5.95 -1.69 -6.16
N MET A 68 4.82 -2.21 -5.70
CA MET A 68 4.40 -2.27 -4.30
C MET A 68 4.02 -3.69 -3.89
N THR A 69 3.91 -3.94 -2.61
CA THR A 69 3.37 -5.20 -2.10
C THR A 69 2.49 -4.98 -0.87
N ARG A 70 1.40 -5.75 -0.78
CA ARG A 70 0.74 -6.00 0.50
C ARG A 70 1.35 -7.26 1.10
N VAL A 71 1.99 -7.12 2.25
CA VAL A 71 2.60 -8.25 2.97
C VAL A 71 1.54 -9.12 3.64
N PRO A 72 1.83 -10.41 3.91
CA PRO A 72 0.88 -11.32 4.58
C PRO A 72 0.49 -10.82 5.98
N TRP A 73 1.44 -10.26 6.69
CA TRP A 73 1.28 -9.71 8.04
C TRP A 73 2.35 -8.65 8.33
N ASN A 74 2.18 -7.90 9.42
CA ASN A 74 3.18 -6.91 9.87
C ASN A 74 4.38 -7.62 10.54
N GLU A 75 5.26 -8.17 9.73
CA GLU A 75 6.46 -8.90 10.18
C GLU A 75 7.73 -8.38 9.51
N PRO A 76 8.84 -8.20 10.27
CA PRO A 76 10.06 -7.59 9.76
C PRO A 76 10.69 -8.40 8.62
N GLY A 77 10.67 -9.72 8.70
CA GLY A 77 11.36 -10.59 7.74
C GLY A 77 10.84 -10.43 6.32
N ILE A 78 9.52 -10.50 6.11
CA ILE A 78 8.93 -10.37 4.78
C ILE A 78 8.99 -8.92 4.28
N ILE A 79 8.77 -7.93 5.15
CA ILE A 79 8.85 -6.51 4.79
C ILE A 79 10.26 -6.19 4.25
N MET A 80 11.31 -6.56 4.99
CA MET A 80 12.70 -6.32 4.58
C MET A 80 13.05 -7.05 3.28
N LYS A 81 12.64 -8.31 3.12
CA LYS A 81 12.88 -9.09 1.89
C LYS A 81 12.22 -8.45 0.67
N MET A 82 10.99 -7.96 0.79
CA MET A 82 10.31 -7.31 -0.33
C MET A 82 11.00 -5.98 -0.69
N LEU A 83 11.42 -5.20 0.28
CA LEU A 83 12.19 -3.97 0.03
C LEU A 83 13.56 -4.26 -0.59
N ASP A 84 14.26 -5.33 -0.17
CA ASP A 84 15.54 -5.75 -0.75
C ASP A 84 15.38 -6.30 -2.18
N LEU A 85 14.21 -6.86 -2.48
CA LEU A 85 13.81 -7.24 -3.83
C LEU A 85 13.61 -6.04 -4.75
N GLY A 86 13.34 -4.87 -4.20
CA GLY A 86 13.21 -3.61 -4.94
C GLY A 86 11.78 -3.10 -5.08
N VAL A 87 10.83 -3.56 -4.27
CA VAL A 87 9.54 -2.85 -4.16
C VAL A 87 9.76 -1.48 -3.52
N GLN A 88 8.97 -0.50 -3.91
CA GLN A 88 9.07 0.87 -3.43
C GLN A 88 7.94 1.26 -2.48
N GLY A 89 7.11 0.29 -2.10
CA GLY A 89 6.06 0.52 -1.14
C GLY A 89 5.54 -0.77 -0.50
N ILE A 90 5.20 -0.64 0.77
CA ILE A 90 4.62 -1.71 1.59
C ILE A 90 3.25 -1.28 2.09
N ILE A 91 2.28 -2.17 1.94
CA ILE A 91 0.96 -2.10 2.56
C ILE A 91 0.94 -3.18 3.65
N ALA A 92 0.81 -2.79 4.91
CA ALA A 92 0.75 -3.72 6.04
C ALA A 92 -0.68 -3.87 6.56
N PRO A 93 -1.26 -5.11 6.56
CA PRO A 93 -2.61 -5.34 7.03
C PRO A 93 -2.72 -5.25 8.56
N MET A 94 -3.95 -5.09 9.06
CA MET A 94 -4.33 -5.25 10.46
C MET A 94 -3.54 -4.38 11.45
N ILE A 95 -3.23 -3.15 11.09
CA ILE A 95 -2.60 -2.17 11.99
C ILE A 95 -3.69 -1.58 12.88
N ASN A 96 -3.72 -2.02 14.14
CA ASN A 96 -4.78 -1.68 15.07
C ASN A 96 -4.39 -0.68 16.15
N THR A 97 -3.09 -0.54 16.42
CA THR A 97 -2.56 0.33 17.47
C THR A 97 -1.42 1.21 16.96
N LYS A 98 -1.07 2.21 17.75
CA LYS A 98 0.11 3.04 17.49
C LYS A 98 1.39 2.20 17.49
N GLU A 99 1.50 1.27 18.42
CA GLU A 99 2.65 0.38 18.59
C GLU A 99 2.82 -0.56 17.39
N ASP A 100 1.72 -1.07 16.82
CA ASP A 100 1.77 -1.85 15.57
C ASP A 100 2.30 -1.00 14.42
N CYS A 101 1.85 0.26 14.33
CA CYS A 101 2.28 1.19 13.31
C CYS A 101 3.74 1.61 13.47
N GLU A 102 4.21 1.86 14.70
CA GLU A 102 5.61 2.16 15.00
C GLU A 102 6.54 1.01 14.60
N LYS A 103 6.16 -0.24 14.90
CA LYS A 103 6.87 -1.44 14.45
C LYS A 103 6.90 -1.51 12.93
N PHE A 104 5.75 -1.33 12.26
CA PHE A 104 5.66 -1.33 10.80
C PHE A 104 6.62 -0.32 10.16
N VAL A 105 6.58 0.93 10.61
CA VAL A 105 7.48 1.98 10.13
C VAL A 105 8.94 1.60 10.39
N SER A 106 9.25 1.09 11.59
CA SER A 106 10.60 0.64 11.95
C SER A 106 11.14 -0.45 11.01
N TYR A 107 10.30 -1.34 10.51
CA TYR A 107 10.70 -2.40 9.58
C TYR A 107 10.94 -1.91 8.15
N CYS A 108 10.31 -0.79 7.75
CA CYS A 108 10.43 -0.25 6.40
C CYS A 108 11.72 0.55 6.17
N TYR A 109 12.24 1.22 7.20
CA TYR A 109 13.27 2.23 7.05
C TYR A 109 14.61 1.80 7.68
N TYR A 110 15.70 2.23 7.06
CA TYR A 110 17.04 2.07 7.63
C TYR A 110 17.28 2.99 8.83
N PRO A 111 18.22 2.66 9.71
CA PRO A 111 18.68 3.58 10.76
C PRO A 111 19.08 4.95 10.18
N PRO A 112 18.86 6.06 10.90
CA PRO A 112 18.35 6.13 12.27
C PRO A 112 16.82 6.14 12.38
N ILE A 113 16.07 6.10 11.26
CA ILE A 113 14.60 6.17 11.22
C ILE A 113 13.97 4.85 11.71
N GLY A 114 14.52 3.73 11.30
CA GLY A 114 14.01 2.40 11.62
C GLY A 114 15.10 1.38 11.92
N GLN A 115 14.76 0.11 11.80
CA GLN A 115 15.61 -1.04 12.12
C GLN A 115 15.80 -1.99 10.93
N ARG A 116 15.49 -1.55 9.70
CA ARG A 116 15.71 -2.35 8.51
C ARG A 116 17.18 -2.78 8.42
N SER A 117 17.43 -4.08 8.31
CA SER A 117 18.78 -4.62 8.10
C SER A 117 19.27 -4.29 6.69
N PHE A 118 20.57 -4.02 6.55
CA PHE A 118 21.17 -3.70 5.26
C PHE A 118 21.52 -4.98 4.48
N GLY A 119 20.90 -5.15 3.32
CA GLY A 119 21.14 -6.24 2.39
C GLY A 119 20.38 -6.09 1.06
N PRO A 120 20.35 -4.89 0.46
CA PRO A 120 19.49 -4.60 -0.70
C PRO A 120 20.07 -5.11 -2.03
N MET A 121 20.37 -6.40 -2.14
CA MET A 121 21.11 -6.97 -3.28
C MET A 121 20.44 -6.64 -4.62
N ARG A 122 19.16 -7.01 -4.80
CA ARG A 122 18.47 -6.72 -6.06
C ARG A 122 18.10 -5.25 -6.20
N ALA A 123 17.70 -4.59 -5.12
CA ALA A 123 17.39 -3.17 -5.17
C ALA A 123 18.59 -2.34 -5.66
N GLN A 124 19.82 -2.67 -5.27
CA GLN A 124 21.02 -2.03 -5.79
C GLN A 124 21.26 -2.31 -7.29
N VAL A 125 20.94 -3.50 -7.78
CA VAL A 125 21.04 -3.82 -9.21
C VAL A 125 20.08 -2.96 -10.04
N VAL A 126 18.88 -2.72 -9.50
CA VAL A 126 17.81 -1.99 -10.24
C VAL A 126 17.97 -0.48 -10.10
N TYR A 127 18.30 0.02 -8.91
CA TYR A 127 18.26 1.46 -8.59
C TYR A 127 19.64 2.10 -8.44
N GLY A 128 20.72 1.34 -8.53
CA GLY A 128 22.09 1.81 -8.40
C GLY A 128 22.72 1.51 -7.03
N SER A 129 24.06 1.60 -6.99
CA SER A 129 24.86 1.33 -5.80
C SER A 129 24.61 2.32 -4.64
N ASP A 130 24.07 3.48 -4.94
CA ASP A 130 23.67 4.54 -4.01
C ASP A 130 22.26 4.36 -3.44
N TYR A 131 21.58 3.24 -3.72
CA TYR A 131 20.22 2.93 -3.26
C TYR A 131 20.00 3.24 -1.77
N TYR A 132 20.95 2.86 -0.92
CA TYR A 132 20.85 3.08 0.54
C TYR A 132 20.65 4.57 0.90
N GLN A 133 21.34 5.47 0.19
CA GLN A 133 21.30 6.90 0.47
C GLN A 133 19.94 7.52 0.17
N HIS A 134 19.14 6.87 -0.69
CA HIS A 134 17.85 7.38 -1.18
C HIS A 134 16.65 6.56 -0.70
N ALA A 135 16.87 5.37 -0.13
CA ALA A 135 15.81 4.44 0.19
C ALA A 135 14.79 5.02 1.18
N ASN A 136 15.27 5.62 2.28
CA ASN A 136 14.37 6.16 3.30
C ASN A 136 13.45 7.28 2.78
N ASP A 137 13.89 8.06 1.78
CA ASP A 137 13.09 9.15 1.20
C ASP A 137 12.12 8.68 0.10
N ASN A 138 12.25 7.44 -0.37
CA ASN A 138 11.53 6.94 -1.55
C ASN A 138 10.71 5.68 -1.30
N ILE A 139 10.62 5.20 -0.05
CA ILE A 139 9.77 4.08 0.32
C ILE A 139 8.43 4.60 0.81
N VAL A 140 7.34 4.03 0.30
CA VAL A 140 5.97 4.28 0.73
C VAL A 140 5.59 3.25 1.78
N SER A 141 5.15 3.71 2.96
CA SER A 141 4.61 2.88 4.04
C SER A 141 3.13 3.20 4.26
N LEU A 142 2.25 2.24 3.98
CA LEU A 142 0.80 2.39 4.14
C LEU A 142 0.29 1.39 5.19
N ALA A 143 -0.23 1.91 6.30
CA ALA A 143 -0.85 1.11 7.36
C ALA A 143 -2.33 0.84 7.04
N MET A 144 -2.78 -0.41 7.01
CA MET A 144 -4.19 -0.69 6.75
C MET A 144 -5.05 -0.39 7.99
N ILE A 145 -6.08 0.43 7.75
CA ILE A 145 -7.14 0.76 8.71
C ILE A 145 -8.39 0.00 8.26
N GLU A 146 -8.63 -1.13 8.88
CA GLU A 146 -9.65 -2.08 8.42
C GLU A 146 -10.43 -2.77 9.56
N THR A 147 -10.28 -2.26 10.79
CA THR A 147 -11.01 -2.74 11.95
C THR A 147 -11.61 -1.59 12.77
N LYS A 148 -12.63 -1.89 13.56
CA LYS A 148 -13.20 -0.94 14.52
C LYS A 148 -12.12 -0.39 15.47
N GLN A 149 -11.22 -1.26 15.97
CA GLN A 149 -10.12 -0.87 16.84
C GLN A 149 -9.15 0.10 16.15
N ALA A 150 -8.82 -0.13 14.89
CA ALA A 150 -7.96 0.77 14.11
C ALA A 150 -8.61 2.16 13.94
N VAL A 151 -9.93 2.19 13.72
CA VAL A 151 -10.68 3.45 13.63
C VAL A 151 -10.69 4.20 14.96
N GLU A 152 -10.88 3.51 16.10
CA GLU A 152 -10.82 4.09 17.44
C GLU A 152 -9.43 4.66 17.75
N ASN A 153 -8.35 4.03 17.27
CA ASN A 153 -6.96 4.43 17.47
C ASN A 153 -6.39 5.33 16.35
N LEU A 154 -7.21 5.77 15.41
CA LEU A 154 -6.77 6.43 14.18
C LEU A 154 -5.83 7.63 14.42
N ASP A 155 -6.17 8.51 15.36
CA ASP A 155 -5.36 9.70 15.65
C ASP A 155 -3.96 9.33 16.17
N ALA A 156 -3.87 8.27 16.96
CA ALA A 156 -2.61 7.75 17.48
C ALA A 156 -1.77 7.12 16.36
N ILE A 157 -2.39 6.34 15.46
CA ILE A 157 -1.74 5.75 14.29
C ILE A 157 -1.22 6.84 13.34
N LEU A 158 -2.05 7.83 13.01
CA LEU A 158 -1.67 8.94 12.14
C LEU A 158 -0.57 9.84 12.73
N SER A 159 -0.36 9.80 14.05
CA SER A 159 0.70 10.56 14.71
C SER A 159 2.09 9.93 14.58
N VAL A 160 2.19 8.69 14.09
CA VAL A 160 3.48 7.98 13.96
C VAL A 160 4.38 8.71 12.94
N PRO A 161 5.60 9.11 13.33
CA PRO A 161 6.55 9.75 12.43
C PRO A 161 6.92 8.82 11.27
N ASN A 162 7.24 9.40 10.12
CA ASN A 162 7.69 8.70 8.91
C ASN A 162 6.67 7.69 8.30
N LEU A 163 5.48 7.52 8.88
CA LEU A 163 4.38 6.85 8.18
C LEU A 163 4.00 7.70 6.97
N THR A 164 4.00 7.12 5.77
CA THR A 164 3.58 7.84 4.55
C THR A 164 2.07 8.08 4.55
N GLY A 165 1.29 7.08 4.92
CA GLY A 165 -0.17 7.16 4.90
C GLY A 165 -0.86 5.92 5.43
N ILE A 166 -2.16 5.89 5.19
CA ILE A 166 -3.02 4.76 5.58
C ILE A 166 -3.70 4.18 4.33
N TYR A 167 -4.19 2.95 4.45
CA TYR A 167 -4.92 2.26 3.41
C TYR A 167 -6.17 1.59 3.98
N ILE A 168 -7.33 1.87 3.41
CA ILE A 168 -8.59 1.27 3.89
C ILE A 168 -8.86 -0.05 3.16
N GLY A 169 -9.10 -1.10 3.95
CA GLY A 169 -9.71 -2.38 3.54
C GLY A 169 -11.21 -2.37 3.85
N PRO A 170 -12.09 -1.95 2.91
CA PRO A 170 -13.51 -1.75 3.24
C PRO A 170 -14.25 -3.04 3.61
N ALA A 171 -13.83 -4.18 3.05
CA ALA A 171 -14.45 -5.48 3.32
C ALA A 171 -14.22 -5.92 4.78
N ASP A 172 -12.98 -5.87 5.24
CA ASP A 172 -12.64 -6.21 6.62
C ASP A 172 -13.19 -5.18 7.61
N MET A 173 -13.15 -3.90 7.25
CA MET A 173 -13.79 -2.86 8.05
C MET A 173 -15.29 -3.16 8.22
N SER A 174 -16.01 -3.50 7.15
CA SER A 174 -17.42 -3.88 7.22
C SER A 174 -17.64 -5.05 8.15
N SER A 175 -16.85 -6.12 8.00
CA SER A 175 -16.92 -7.32 8.86
C SER A 175 -16.69 -6.97 10.32
N SER A 176 -15.76 -6.08 10.64
CA SER A 176 -15.46 -5.66 12.02
C SER A 176 -16.59 -4.89 12.68
N TYR A 177 -17.51 -4.31 11.89
CA TYR A 177 -18.75 -3.68 12.36
C TYR A 177 -19.98 -4.59 12.24
N GLY A 178 -19.79 -5.87 11.91
CA GLY A 178 -20.89 -6.84 11.77
C GLY A 178 -21.70 -6.68 10.48
N LEU A 179 -21.17 -5.98 9.49
CA LEU A 179 -21.79 -5.82 8.18
C LEU A 179 -21.22 -6.82 7.17
N PRO A 180 -21.96 -7.19 6.11
CA PRO A 180 -21.44 -8.02 5.04
C PRO A 180 -20.22 -7.39 4.38
N PRO A 181 -19.14 -8.17 4.11
CA PRO A 181 -17.92 -7.65 3.49
C PRO A 181 -18.17 -7.23 2.04
N LYS A 182 -17.83 -5.99 1.70
CA LYS A 182 -17.88 -5.45 0.34
C LYS A 182 -16.91 -4.28 0.15
N PHE A 183 -16.58 -3.96 -1.10
CA PHE A 183 -15.66 -2.84 -1.42
C PHE A 183 -16.36 -1.49 -1.44
N ASP A 184 -17.45 -1.37 -2.19
CA ASP A 184 -18.19 -0.11 -2.37
C ASP A 184 -19.25 0.04 -1.27
N VAL A 185 -18.78 0.27 -0.05
CA VAL A 185 -19.64 0.35 1.15
C VAL A 185 -20.41 1.67 1.16
N ARG A 186 -21.70 1.59 1.49
CA ARG A 186 -22.61 2.75 1.67
C ARG A 186 -23.26 2.76 3.04
N GLU A 187 -23.12 1.68 3.78
CA GLU A 187 -23.74 1.51 5.08
C GLU A 187 -22.92 2.19 6.17
N ASP A 188 -23.63 2.91 7.04
CA ASP A 188 -23.08 3.43 8.29
C ASP A 188 -22.99 2.33 9.38
N PRO A 189 -22.02 2.43 10.27
CA PRO A 189 -21.07 3.56 10.43
C PRO A 189 -19.84 3.51 9.51
N VAL A 190 -19.68 2.46 8.70
CA VAL A 190 -18.47 2.24 7.90
C VAL A 190 -18.25 3.35 6.87
N PHE A 191 -19.30 3.75 6.13
CA PHE A 191 -19.20 4.81 5.14
C PHE A 191 -18.82 6.18 5.75
N SER A 192 -19.42 6.53 6.90
CA SER A 192 -19.04 7.74 7.63
C SER A 192 -17.60 7.69 8.13
N ASN A 193 -17.14 6.52 8.60
CA ASN A 193 -15.75 6.32 9.01
C ASN A 193 -14.78 6.46 7.83
N ILE A 194 -15.07 5.90 6.67
CA ILE A 194 -14.24 6.07 5.45
C ILE A 194 -14.01 7.56 5.15
N LYS A 195 -15.05 8.37 5.15
CA LYS A 195 -14.94 9.82 4.93
C LYS A 195 -14.15 10.53 6.03
N MET A 196 -14.40 10.19 7.28
CA MET A 196 -13.70 10.75 8.45
C MET A 196 -12.21 10.42 8.40
N ILE A 197 -11.83 9.19 8.02
CA ILE A 197 -10.44 8.74 7.91
C ILE A 197 -9.70 9.54 6.84
N ALA A 198 -10.28 9.73 5.65
CA ALA A 198 -9.67 10.55 4.59
C ALA A 198 -9.40 11.99 5.06
N LYS A 199 -10.38 12.60 5.71
CA LYS A 199 -10.25 13.95 6.27
C LYS A 199 -9.12 14.05 7.30
N LYS A 200 -9.09 13.14 8.28
CA LYS A 200 -8.06 13.13 9.32
C LYS A 200 -6.67 12.84 8.77
N ALA A 201 -6.54 11.94 7.79
CA ALA A 201 -5.25 11.69 7.14
C ALA A 201 -4.72 12.97 6.48
N LYS A 202 -5.56 13.68 5.73
CA LYS A 202 -5.21 14.97 5.11
C LYS A 202 -4.80 16.03 6.15
N GLU A 203 -5.54 16.17 7.24
CA GLU A 203 -5.23 17.11 8.34
C GLU A 203 -3.86 16.82 8.98
N LYS A 204 -3.43 15.55 8.97
CA LYS A 204 -2.10 15.13 9.48
C LYS A 204 -1.01 15.09 8.40
N GLY A 205 -1.29 15.56 7.17
CA GLY A 205 -0.34 15.51 6.06
C GLY A 205 0.01 14.09 5.61
N LYS A 206 -0.91 13.12 5.82
CA LYS A 206 -0.75 11.71 5.46
C LYS A 206 -1.59 11.39 4.23
N ILE A 207 -1.11 10.45 3.41
CA ILE A 207 -1.83 9.94 2.25
C ILE A 207 -2.96 9.01 2.72
N ALA A 208 -4.15 9.19 2.16
CA ALA A 208 -5.24 8.24 2.33
C ALA A 208 -5.37 7.35 1.09
N GLY A 209 -5.33 6.04 1.31
CA GLY A 209 -5.56 5.02 0.28
C GLY A 209 -6.82 4.21 0.56
N ILE A 210 -7.43 3.65 -0.51
CA ILE A 210 -8.62 2.81 -0.41
C ILE A 210 -8.75 1.82 -1.57
N HIS A 211 -9.26 0.62 -1.27
CA HIS A 211 -9.64 -0.39 -2.27
C HIS A 211 -11.09 -0.20 -2.72
N ASN A 212 -11.34 -0.23 -4.03
CA ASN A 212 -12.64 0.05 -4.63
C ASN A 212 -13.10 -1.10 -5.54
N GLY A 213 -14.41 -1.34 -5.56
CA GLY A 213 -15.05 -2.33 -6.42
C GLY A 213 -15.51 -1.78 -7.77
N SER A 214 -15.61 -0.44 -7.93
CA SER A 214 -16.05 0.18 -9.17
C SER A 214 -15.37 1.51 -9.45
N VAL A 215 -15.27 1.85 -10.73
CA VAL A 215 -14.73 3.16 -11.17
C VAL A 215 -15.57 4.33 -10.63
N LYS A 216 -16.89 4.15 -10.55
CA LYS A 216 -17.80 5.19 -10.03
C LYS A 216 -17.49 5.51 -8.57
N TYR A 217 -17.36 4.46 -7.74
CA TYR A 217 -17.05 4.63 -6.32
C TYR A 217 -15.63 5.18 -6.13
N MET A 218 -14.67 4.70 -6.91
CA MET A 218 -13.30 5.19 -6.87
C MET A 218 -13.21 6.71 -7.13
N LYS A 219 -13.92 7.22 -8.15
CA LYS A 219 -13.97 8.65 -8.44
C LYS A 219 -14.56 9.46 -7.28
N GLU A 220 -15.63 8.95 -6.67
CA GLU A 220 -16.22 9.59 -5.49
C GLU A 220 -15.27 9.60 -4.29
N MET A 221 -14.51 8.51 -4.08
CA MET A 221 -13.48 8.49 -3.02
C MET A 221 -12.37 9.51 -3.26
N MET A 222 -11.98 9.74 -4.51
CA MET A 222 -11.04 10.83 -4.85
C MET A 222 -11.59 12.20 -4.46
N GLU A 223 -12.90 12.45 -4.65
CA GLU A 223 -13.56 13.69 -4.22
C GLU A 223 -13.55 13.85 -2.68
N TYR A 224 -13.59 12.76 -1.91
CA TYR A 224 -13.43 12.78 -0.46
C TYR A 224 -11.97 12.92 0.00
N GLY A 225 -11.00 13.00 -0.93
CA GLY A 225 -9.59 13.26 -0.63
C GLY A 225 -8.70 12.02 -0.58
N PHE A 226 -9.14 10.88 -1.09
CA PHE A 226 -8.28 9.72 -1.26
C PHE A 226 -7.29 9.96 -2.40
N GLN A 227 -5.99 9.84 -2.11
CA GLN A 227 -4.92 10.11 -3.06
C GLN A 227 -4.23 8.82 -3.57
N PHE A 228 -4.50 7.66 -2.98
CA PHE A 228 -4.03 6.37 -3.46
C PHE A 228 -5.20 5.41 -3.62
N THR A 229 -5.67 5.23 -4.85
CA THR A 229 -6.90 4.49 -5.12
C THR A 229 -6.62 3.21 -5.88
N THR A 230 -7.13 2.09 -5.37
CA THR A 230 -7.01 0.77 -6.02
C THR A 230 -8.35 0.36 -6.62
N LEU A 231 -8.34 -0.14 -7.84
CA LEU A 231 -9.53 -0.66 -8.52
C LEU A 231 -9.42 -2.18 -8.64
N LEU A 232 -10.31 -2.93 -7.97
CA LEU A 232 -10.43 -4.39 -8.07
C LEU A 232 -9.06 -5.12 -7.90
N SER A 233 -8.98 -6.33 -8.42
CA SER A 233 -7.74 -7.06 -8.66
C SER A 233 -7.77 -7.65 -10.08
N ASP A 234 -6.62 -8.10 -10.58
CA ASP A 234 -6.51 -8.81 -11.85
C ASP A 234 -7.54 -9.94 -11.99
N PHE A 235 -7.65 -10.77 -10.96
CA PHE A 235 -8.66 -11.85 -10.92
C PHE A 235 -10.09 -11.31 -11.03
N ARG A 236 -10.44 -10.28 -10.26
CA ARG A 236 -11.79 -9.69 -10.26
C ARG A 236 -12.11 -8.89 -11.52
N MET A 237 -11.12 -8.45 -12.28
CA MET A 237 -11.31 -7.80 -13.57
C MET A 237 -11.63 -8.82 -14.67
N MET A 238 -11.31 -10.12 -14.47
CA MET A 238 -11.59 -11.20 -15.42
C MET A 238 -12.92 -11.92 -15.14
N THR A 239 -13.48 -11.80 -13.94
CA THR A 239 -14.71 -12.46 -13.50
C THR A 239 -15.86 -11.48 -13.32
#